data_22f0843ee55bb604c286b1105a01f547
#
_entry.id   22f0843ee55bb604c286b1105a01f547
#
_cell.length_a   1.000
_cell.length_b   1.000
_cell.length_c   1.000
_cell.angle_alpha   90.00
_cell.angle_beta   90.00
_cell.angle_gamma   90.00
#
_symmetry.space_group_name_H-M   'P 1'
#
loop_
_entity.id
_entity.type
_entity.pdbx_description
1 polymer ?
#
loop_
_entity_poly.entity_id
_entity_poly.type
_entity_poly.pdbx_seq_one_letter_code
_entity_poly.pdbx_strand_id
1 'polypeptide(L)'
;MEVISTYRFARISAFKAREVTREIQGRSASDALDLLTFSPKKAAVLVKKTLRSAIANAENNAELKVDTLLVKEAVVGEGPTFKRFRARARGSASPLRKRTSHIRIVLSDDAPQVTRKPRARHVSKVATEKNEPRKKQNKPVAQVGAGVEEAQVSVPQKSSEAQNLNRGEEKE
;
A
#
# COMPACT_ATOMS: atom_id res chain seq x y z
N MET A 1 19.08 -25.91 0.93
CA MET A 1 19.89 -25.27 -0.14
C MET A 1 19.34 -23.88 -0.46
N GLU A 2 20.14 -22.90 -0.92
CA GLU A 2 19.64 -21.54 -1.19
C GLU A 2 19.84 -21.16 -2.66
N VAL A 3 18.78 -20.64 -3.28
CA VAL A 3 18.80 -20.20 -4.68
C VAL A 3 18.45 -18.71 -4.74
N ILE A 4 19.25 -17.95 -5.47
CA ILE A 4 19.15 -16.49 -5.53
C ILE A 4 18.77 -16.04 -6.94
N SER A 5 17.81 -15.11 -7.02
CA SER A 5 17.53 -14.39 -8.25
C SER A 5 17.52 -12.88 -7.97
N THR A 6 18.11 -12.10 -8.88
CA THR A 6 18.24 -10.66 -8.74
C THR A 6 17.78 -9.93 -10.01
N TYR A 7 16.80 -9.03 -9.85
CA TYR A 7 16.39 -8.11 -10.90
C TYR A 7 16.96 -6.72 -10.64
N ARG A 8 17.93 -6.31 -11.47
CA ARG A 8 18.61 -5.02 -11.32
C ARG A 8 17.90 -3.92 -12.11
N PHE A 9 17.96 -2.69 -11.60
CA PHE A 9 17.43 -1.48 -12.23
C PHE A 9 15.93 -1.51 -12.56
N ALA A 10 15.14 -2.15 -11.73
CA ALA A 10 13.69 -2.14 -11.85
C ALA A 10 13.15 -0.70 -11.81
N ARG A 11 12.31 -0.31 -12.79
CA ARG A 11 11.77 1.06 -12.90
C ARG A 11 10.62 1.32 -11.93
N ILE A 12 10.92 1.17 -10.65
CA ILE A 12 10.01 1.42 -9.53
C ILE A 12 10.81 1.93 -8.34
N SER A 13 10.20 2.71 -7.45
CA SER A 13 10.87 3.12 -6.22
C SER A 13 10.99 1.95 -5.25
N ALA A 14 12.13 1.85 -4.55
CA ALA A 14 12.38 0.80 -3.57
C ALA A 14 11.28 0.72 -2.50
N PHE A 15 10.75 1.87 -2.06
CA PHE A 15 9.69 1.95 -1.06
C PHE A 15 8.43 1.18 -1.50
N LYS A 16 7.95 1.40 -2.74
CA LYS A 16 6.78 0.70 -3.28
C LYS A 16 7.02 -0.79 -3.51
N ALA A 17 8.25 -1.16 -3.85
CA ALA A 17 8.60 -2.57 -4.01
C ALA A 17 8.68 -3.29 -2.65
N ARG A 18 9.18 -2.63 -1.58
CA ARG A 18 9.27 -3.21 -0.23
C ARG A 18 7.91 -3.56 0.36
N GLU A 19 6.85 -2.83 0.02
CA GLU A 19 5.49 -3.19 0.44
C GLU A 19 5.11 -4.59 -0.03
N VAL A 20 5.36 -4.89 -1.30
CA VAL A 20 5.02 -6.18 -1.91
C VAL A 20 5.95 -7.29 -1.45
N THR A 21 7.26 -7.02 -1.33
CA THR A 21 8.21 -8.05 -0.88
C THR A 21 7.97 -8.48 0.56
N ARG A 22 7.46 -7.61 1.43
CA ARG A 22 7.07 -7.96 2.80
C ARG A 22 5.89 -8.93 2.87
N GLU A 23 5.00 -8.87 1.89
CA GLU A 23 3.81 -9.72 1.84
C GLU A 23 4.16 -11.18 1.47
N ILE A 24 5.26 -11.40 0.73
CA ILE A 24 5.67 -12.71 0.25
C ILE A 24 6.74 -13.40 1.11
N GLN A 25 7.43 -12.69 1.98
CA GLN A 25 8.46 -13.29 2.84
C GLN A 25 7.88 -14.34 3.78
N GLY A 26 8.55 -15.50 3.88
CA GLY A 26 8.15 -16.62 4.72
C GLY A 26 6.98 -17.44 4.19
N ARG A 27 6.55 -17.21 2.95
CA ARG A 27 5.50 -18.00 2.29
C ARG A 27 6.09 -19.07 1.38
N SER A 28 5.28 -20.07 1.01
CA SER A 28 5.64 -21.02 -0.04
C SER A 28 5.78 -20.30 -1.39
N ALA A 29 6.57 -20.84 -2.29
CA ALA A 29 6.77 -20.24 -3.61
C ALA A 29 5.47 -20.19 -4.42
N SER A 30 4.60 -21.20 -4.29
CA SER A 30 3.27 -21.29 -4.92
C SER A 30 2.33 -20.20 -4.39
N ASP A 31 2.16 -20.11 -3.06
CA ASP A 31 1.29 -19.09 -2.45
C ASP A 31 1.75 -17.67 -2.76
N ALA A 32 3.08 -17.46 -2.81
CA ALA A 32 3.66 -16.17 -3.17
C ALA A 32 3.33 -15.78 -4.62
N LEU A 33 3.35 -16.73 -5.57
CA LEU A 33 2.96 -16.49 -6.96
C LEU A 33 1.49 -16.12 -7.09
N ASP A 34 0.61 -16.81 -6.35
CA ASP A 34 -0.83 -16.55 -6.36
C ASP A 34 -1.14 -15.17 -5.77
N LEU A 35 -0.56 -14.86 -4.62
CA LEU A 35 -0.71 -13.54 -3.99
C LEU A 35 -0.26 -12.41 -4.93
N LEU A 36 0.87 -12.58 -5.63
CA LEU A 36 1.38 -11.60 -6.59
C LEU A 36 0.50 -11.49 -7.84
N THR A 37 -0.26 -12.54 -8.18
CA THR A 37 -1.17 -12.53 -9.33
C THR A 37 -2.39 -11.67 -9.06
N PHE A 38 -2.95 -11.74 -7.86
CA PHE A 38 -4.11 -10.95 -7.45
C PHE A 38 -3.77 -9.51 -7.07
N SER A 39 -2.50 -9.20 -6.81
CA SER A 39 -2.10 -7.86 -6.39
C SER A 39 -2.14 -6.85 -7.56
N PRO A 40 -2.91 -5.76 -7.50
CA PRO A 40 -2.99 -4.74 -8.54
C PRO A 40 -1.76 -3.82 -8.61
N LYS A 41 -0.81 -4.00 -7.70
CA LYS A 41 0.39 -3.15 -7.60
C LYS A 41 1.36 -3.41 -8.75
N LYS A 42 1.85 -2.36 -9.43
CA LYS A 42 2.89 -2.49 -10.47
C LYS A 42 4.14 -3.24 -9.98
N ALA A 43 4.48 -3.12 -8.69
CA ALA A 43 5.59 -3.83 -8.09
C ALA A 43 5.40 -5.34 -8.14
N ALA A 44 4.17 -5.84 -7.98
CA ALA A 44 3.86 -7.26 -7.98
C ALA A 44 4.27 -7.95 -9.30
N VAL A 45 4.07 -7.29 -10.43
CA VAL A 45 4.47 -7.82 -11.75
C VAL A 45 5.98 -8.03 -11.82
N LEU A 46 6.77 -7.07 -11.31
CA LEU A 46 8.23 -7.15 -11.33
C LEU A 46 8.75 -8.20 -10.34
N VAL A 47 8.18 -8.24 -9.13
CA VAL A 47 8.52 -9.24 -8.11
C VAL A 47 8.13 -10.65 -8.58
N LYS A 48 6.95 -10.82 -9.19
CA LYS A 48 6.50 -12.09 -9.78
C LYS A 48 7.48 -12.61 -10.84
N LYS A 49 7.98 -11.71 -11.72
CA LYS A 49 8.97 -12.09 -12.74
C LYS A 49 10.29 -12.57 -12.10
N THR A 50 10.75 -11.88 -11.05
CA THR A 50 11.96 -12.28 -10.32
C THR A 50 11.75 -13.61 -9.58
N LEU A 51 10.58 -13.81 -8.97
CA LEU A 51 10.24 -15.04 -8.27
C LEU A 51 10.19 -16.26 -9.26
N ARG A 52 9.57 -16.10 -10.41
CA ARG A 52 9.57 -17.13 -11.45
C ARG A 52 10.98 -17.50 -11.93
N SER A 53 11.85 -16.50 -12.07
CA SER A 53 13.25 -16.76 -12.40
C SER A 53 13.99 -17.48 -11.28
N ALA A 54 13.66 -17.20 -10.01
CA ALA A 54 14.24 -17.92 -8.87
C ALA A 54 13.79 -19.39 -8.83
N ILE A 55 12.51 -19.65 -9.11
CA ILE A 55 11.94 -20.99 -9.17
C ILE A 55 12.61 -21.79 -10.31
N ALA A 56 12.69 -21.23 -11.52
CA ALA A 56 13.35 -21.88 -12.64
C ALA A 56 14.85 -22.16 -12.37
N ASN A 57 15.54 -21.27 -11.65
CA ASN A 57 16.92 -21.53 -11.23
C ASN A 57 16.99 -22.65 -10.19
N ALA A 58 15.99 -22.79 -9.31
CA ALA A 58 15.93 -23.87 -8.33
C ALA A 58 15.69 -25.23 -8.98
N GLU A 59 14.80 -25.29 -9.97
CA GLU A 59 14.51 -26.51 -10.72
C GLU A 59 15.70 -26.95 -11.59
N ASN A 60 16.25 -26.02 -12.39
CA ASN A 60 17.24 -26.38 -13.40
C ASN A 60 18.66 -26.53 -12.84
N ASN A 61 19.04 -25.72 -11.84
CA ASN A 61 20.42 -25.69 -11.35
C ASN A 61 20.60 -26.46 -10.03
N ALA A 62 19.55 -26.53 -9.21
CA ALA A 62 19.62 -27.14 -7.89
C ALA A 62 18.77 -28.41 -7.78
N GLU A 63 18.03 -28.78 -8.83
CA GLU A 63 17.14 -29.96 -8.92
C GLU A 63 16.14 -30.05 -7.74
N LEU A 64 15.72 -28.87 -7.23
CA LEU A 64 14.79 -28.76 -6.09
C LEU A 64 13.35 -28.83 -6.57
N LYS A 65 12.49 -29.45 -5.78
CA LYS A 65 11.05 -29.51 -6.05
C LYS A 65 10.39 -28.18 -5.67
N VAL A 66 9.55 -27.66 -6.56
CA VAL A 66 8.85 -26.36 -6.36
C VAL A 66 8.00 -26.33 -5.11
N ASP A 67 7.37 -27.45 -4.77
CA ASP A 67 6.44 -27.58 -3.64
C ASP A 67 7.13 -27.41 -2.26
N THR A 68 8.44 -27.68 -2.19
CA THR A 68 9.25 -27.53 -0.97
C THR A 68 9.86 -26.15 -0.82
N LEU A 69 9.83 -25.33 -1.88
CA LEU A 69 10.48 -24.04 -1.90
C LEU A 69 9.74 -22.98 -1.07
N LEU A 70 10.49 -22.29 -0.22
CA LEU A 70 10.01 -21.19 0.61
C LEU A 70 10.78 -19.91 0.29
N VAL A 71 10.08 -18.77 0.34
CA VAL A 71 10.70 -17.45 0.21
C VAL A 71 11.39 -17.09 1.52
N LYS A 72 12.68 -17.41 1.63
CA LYS A 72 13.48 -17.09 2.82
C LYS A 72 13.64 -15.59 2.99
N GLU A 73 14.04 -14.92 1.92
CA GLU A 73 14.34 -13.50 1.95
C GLU A 73 13.90 -12.82 0.64
N ALA A 74 13.30 -11.64 0.76
CA ALA A 74 12.96 -10.78 -0.35
C ALA A 74 13.38 -9.34 -0.04
N VAL A 75 14.56 -8.95 -0.53
CA VAL A 75 15.19 -7.65 -0.24
C VAL A 75 15.07 -6.71 -1.42
N VAL A 76 14.86 -5.43 -1.13
CA VAL A 76 14.85 -4.38 -2.15
C VAL A 76 15.85 -3.30 -1.79
N GLY A 77 16.91 -3.23 -2.61
CA GLY A 77 17.90 -2.16 -2.58
C GLY A 77 17.48 -0.95 -3.41
N GLU A 78 18.01 0.22 -3.09
CA GLU A 78 17.84 1.41 -3.88
C GLU A 78 18.81 1.43 -5.06
N GLY A 79 18.29 1.72 -6.25
CA GLY A 79 19.10 1.92 -7.44
C GLY A 79 19.29 3.39 -7.78
N PRO A 80 20.07 3.68 -8.84
CA PRO A 80 20.32 5.04 -9.30
C PRO A 80 19.02 5.76 -9.67
N THR A 81 18.96 7.05 -9.39
CA THR A 81 17.81 7.90 -9.70
C THR A 81 18.09 8.73 -10.93
N PHE A 82 17.27 8.60 -11.96
CA PHE A 82 17.35 9.44 -13.16
C PHE A 82 16.68 10.79 -12.90
N LYS A 83 17.44 11.85 -12.99
CA LYS A 83 16.94 13.22 -12.85
C LYS A 83 16.36 13.67 -14.20
N ARG A 84 15.17 14.26 -14.20
CA ARG A 84 14.47 14.83 -15.36
C ARG A 84 13.84 16.15 -14.93
N PHE A 85 13.52 16.99 -15.89
CA PHE A 85 12.82 18.23 -15.67
C PHE A 85 11.46 18.20 -16.36
N ARG A 86 10.50 18.86 -15.77
CA ARG A 86 9.19 19.09 -16.35
C ARG A 86 8.92 20.58 -16.38
N ALA A 87 8.62 21.10 -17.57
CA ALA A 87 8.21 22.50 -17.74
C ALA A 87 6.91 22.75 -16.95
N ARG A 88 6.84 23.92 -16.33
CA ARG A 88 5.70 24.41 -15.54
C ARG A 88 5.26 25.78 -16.06
N ALA A 89 4.16 26.30 -15.49
CA ALA A 89 3.68 27.63 -15.81
C ALA A 89 4.75 28.72 -15.54
N ARG A 90 4.62 29.83 -16.21
CA ARG A 90 5.50 31.02 -16.08
C ARG A 90 6.98 30.73 -16.34
N GLY A 91 7.29 29.83 -17.29
CA GLY A 91 8.68 29.52 -17.66
C GLY A 91 9.49 28.77 -16.61
N SER A 92 8.89 28.37 -15.49
CA SER A 92 9.58 27.60 -14.46
C SER A 92 9.73 26.12 -14.84
N ALA A 93 10.71 25.42 -14.25
CA ALA A 93 10.91 23.99 -14.41
C ALA A 93 11.00 23.30 -13.07
N SER A 94 10.31 22.17 -12.90
CA SER A 94 10.39 21.37 -11.69
C SER A 94 11.17 20.06 -11.91
N PRO A 95 12.04 19.64 -10.96
CA PRO A 95 12.80 18.41 -11.09
C PRO A 95 11.88 17.18 -10.93
N LEU A 96 12.05 16.21 -11.80
CA LEU A 96 11.37 14.92 -11.76
C LEU A 96 12.40 13.81 -11.50
N ARG A 97 12.20 13.04 -10.43
CA ARG A 97 13.08 11.92 -10.05
C ARG A 97 12.44 10.61 -10.46
N LYS A 98 13.01 9.91 -11.43
CA LYS A 98 12.64 8.55 -11.80
C LYS A 98 13.53 7.58 -11.02
N ARG A 99 13.03 7.09 -9.88
CA ARG A 99 13.76 6.16 -9.01
C ARG A 99 13.76 4.76 -9.57
N THR A 100 14.87 4.04 -9.41
CA THR A 100 14.99 2.62 -9.70
C THR A 100 15.29 1.84 -8.42
N SER A 101 15.13 0.53 -8.48
CA SER A 101 15.40 -0.38 -7.37
C SER A 101 16.03 -1.69 -7.86
N HIS A 102 16.66 -2.41 -6.95
CA HIS A 102 17.18 -3.75 -7.16
C HIS A 102 16.37 -4.70 -6.29
N ILE A 103 15.77 -5.72 -6.90
CA ILE A 103 14.95 -6.73 -6.21
C ILE A 103 15.77 -8.02 -6.16
N ARG A 104 16.01 -8.54 -4.95
CA ARG A 104 16.69 -9.81 -4.72
C ARG A 104 15.74 -10.73 -3.97
N ILE A 105 15.57 -11.93 -4.46
CA ILE A 105 14.78 -12.99 -3.84
C ILE A 105 15.67 -14.18 -3.59
N VAL A 106 15.60 -14.71 -2.38
CA VAL A 106 16.30 -15.93 -1.95
C VAL A 106 15.24 -16.96 -1.61
N LEU A 107 15.28 -18.07 -2.33
CA LEU A 107 14.50 -19.26 -2.04
C LEU A 107 15.33 -20.25 -1.24
N SER A 108 14.74 -20.95 -0.30
CA SER A 108 15.35 -22.05 0.42
C SER A 108 14.40 -23.23 0.51
N ASP A 109 14.97 -24.41 0.57
CA ASP A 109 14.26 -25.67 0.80
C ASP A 109 14.01 -25.91 2.32
N ASP A 110 14.76 -25.23 3.18
CA ASP A 110 14.59 -25.31 4.62
C ASP A 110 13.41 -24.44 5.07
N ALA A 111 12.53 -24.99 5.90
CA ALA A 111 11.46 -24.25 6.53
C ALA A 111 12.04 -23.01 7.25
N PRO A 112 11.58 -21.79 6.93
CA PRO A 112 12.11 -20.61 7.59
C PRO A 112 11.82 -20.71 9.08
N GLN A 113 12.86 -20.74 9.88
CA GLN A 113 12.71 -20.45 11.30
C GLN A 113 12.32 -18.96 11.39
N VAL A 114 11.01 -18.71 11.28
CA VAL A 114 10.45 -17.37 11.49
C VAL A 114 10.56 -17.07 12.97
N THR A 115 11.75 -16.65 13.40
CA THR A 115 11.91 -15.96 14.65
C THR A 115 11.22 -14.59 14.52
N ARG A 116 9.89 -14.60 14.51
CA ARG A 116 9.12 -13.40 14.77
C ARG A 116 9.42 -13.05 16.23
N LYS A 117 10.43 -12.22 16.44
CA LYS A 117 10.56 -11.51 17.72
C LYS A 117 9.18 -10.90 17.98
N PRO A 118 8.48 -11.28 19.05
CA PRO A 118 7.20 -10.69 19.35
C PRO A 118 7.45 -9.19 19.45
N ARG A 119 6.84 -8.42 18.56
CA ARG A 119 6.88 -6.96 18.61
C ARG A 119 6.23 -6.62 19.95
N ALA A 120 7.05 -6.29 20.94
CA ALA A 120 6.57 -5.84 22.23
C ALA A 120 5.55 -4.75 21.95
N ARG A 121 4.27 -5.05 22.17
CA ARG A 121 3.22 -4.04 22.17
C ARG A 121 3.65 -3.06 23.24
N HIS A 122 4.06 -1.88 22.84
CA HIS A 122 4.20 -0.75 23.71
C HIS A 122 2.79 -0.48 24.24
N VAL A 123 2.44 -1.19 25.31
CA VAL A 123 1.26 -0.85 26.10
C VAL A 123 1.67 0.45 26.77
N SER A 124 1.29 1.58 26.15
CA SER A 124 1.28 2.85 26.84
C SER A 124 0.40 2.64 28.07
N LYS A 125 1.03 2.62 29.23
CA LYS A 125 0.34 2.72 30.51
C LYS A 125 -0.41 4.06 30.46
N VAL A 126 -1.67 3.99 30.09
CA VAL A 126 -2.61 5.07 30.36
C VAL A 126 -2.67 5.15 31.86
N ALA A 127 -2.01 6.17 32.40
CA ALA A 127 -2.12 6.52 33.80
C ALA A 127 -3.61 6.75 34.09
N THR A 128 -4.16 5.90 34.92
CA THR A 128 -5.50 6.03 35.46
C THR A 128 -5.42 7.22 36.46
N GLU A 129 -5.56 8.44 35.97
CA GLU A 129 -5.80 9.58 36.82
C GLU A 129 -7.19 9.39 37.45
N LYS A 130 -7.13 9.22 38.78
CA LYS A 130 -8.29 9.21 39.67
C LYS A 130 -9.13 10.44 39.40
N ASN A 131 -10.35 10.22 38.89
CA ASN A 131 -11.41 11.21 38.89
C ASN A 131 -11.82 11.50 40.35
N GLU A 132 -11.31 12.59 40.90
CA GLU A 132 -11.94 13.23 42.09
C GLU A 132 -13.15 14.03 41.61
N PRO A 133 -14.29 13.93 42.32
CA PRO A 133 -15.49 14.62 41.90
C PRO A 133 -15.37 16.12 42.18
N ARG A 134 -15.25 16.93 41.16
CA ARG A 134 -15.29 18.40 41.21
C ARG A 134 -16.66 18.86 41.71
N LYS A 135 -16.70 19.38 42.94
CA LYS A 135 -17.84 20.08 43.55
C LYS A 135 -18.31 21.19 42.61
N LYS A 136 -19.58 21.10 42.23
CA LYS A 136 -20.31 22.17 41.52
C LYS A 136 -20.41 23.38 42.41
N GLN A 137 -19.75 24.46 42.08
CA GLN A 137 -20.04 25.79 42.62
C GLN A 137 -21.10 26.43 41.72
N ASN A 138 -22.29 26.59 42.28
CA ASN A 138 -23.36 27.41 41.75
C ASN A 138 -22.93 28.89 41.80
N LYS A 139 -22.98 29.58 40.68
CA LYS A 139 -23.09 31.04 40.62
C LYS A 139 -24.40 31.42 39.95
N PRO A 140 -25.08 32.46 40.45
CA PRO A 140 -26.46 32.76 40.12
C PRO A 140 -26.62 33.46 38.77
N VAL A 141 -27.78 33.21 38.23
CA VAL A 141 -28.36 33.73 36.99
C VAL A 141 -28.57 35.24 37.10
N ALA A 142 -28.11 35.98 36.11
CA ALA A 142 -28.61 37.33 35.83
C ALA A 142 -29.46 37.26 34.56
N GLN A 143 -30.73 37.57 34.73
CA GLN A 143 -31.72 37.75 33.66
C GLN A 143 -31.50 39.10 32.98
N VAL A 144 -31.50 39.13 31.65
CA VAL A 144 -31.95 40.22 30.77
C VAL A 144 -32.11 39.54 29.41
N GLY A 145 -33.22 39.40 28.72
CA GLY A 145 -34.21 40.36 28.31
C GLY A 145 -34.37 40.20 26.81
N ALA A 146 -35.48 39.66 26.39
CA ALA A 146 -36.24 39.87 25.16
C ALA A 146 -35.51 40.24 23.84
N GLY A 147 -35.84 39.48 22.79
CA GLY A 147 -35.62 39.86 21.37
C GLY A 147 -36.06 38.73 20.45
N VAL A 148 -37.32 38.82 20.06
CA VAL A 148 -38.00 38.02 19.06
C VAL A 148 -37.44 38.40 17.71
N GLU A 149 -37.12 37.43 16.84
CA GLU A 149 -37.40 37.57 15.40
C GLU A 149 -37.26 36.21 14.70
N GLU A 150 -38.40 35.73 14.21
CA GLU A 150 -38.57 34.63 13.30
C GLU A 150 -38.03 35.03 11.93
N ALA A 151 -37.22 34.19 11.31
CA ALA A 151 -37.04 34.21 9.87
C ALA A 151 -37.09 32.79 9.32
N GLN A 152 -38.26 32.42 8.86
CA GLN A 152 -38.51 31.31 7.95
C GLN A 152 -37.84 31.60 6.61
N VAL A 153 -37.02 30.71 6.08
CA VAL A 153 -36.69 30.66 4.66
C VAL A 153 -36.66 29.19 4.18
N SER A 154 -37.70 28.89 3.53
CA SER A 154 -38.07 27.93 2.49
C SER A 154 -36.94 27.17 1.78
N VAL A 155 -37.19 25.85 1.70
CA VAL A 155 -36.59 24.84 0.83
C VAL A 155 -37.13 25.04 -0.62
N PRO A 156 -36.35 24.95 -1.68
CA PRO A 156 -36.84 24.60 -2.99
C PRO A 156 -36.54 23.13 -3.34
N GLN A 157 -37.61 22.36 -3.43
CA GLN A 157 -37.69 21.16 -4.27
C GLN A 157 -37.69 21.54 -5.75
N LYS A 158 -36.93 20.82 -6.57
CA LYS A 158 -37.18 20.64 -8.02
C LYS A 158 -36.78 19.19 -8.33
N SER A 159 -37.72 18.30 -8.42
CA SER A 159 -38.51 17.77 -9.55
C SER A 159 -37.66 17.31 -10.74
N SER A 160 -37.54 15.99 -10.82
CA SER A 160 -37.63 15.07 -11.95
C SER A 160 -37.95 15.70 -13.32
N GLU A 161 -37.15 15.36 -14.31
CA GLU A 161 -37.68 15.04 -15.62
C GLU A 161 -36.73 14.10 -16.36
N ALA A 162 -37.30 12.96 -16.71
CA ALA A 162 -36.78 11.99 -17.64
C ALA A 162 -36.97 12.52 -19.09
N GLN A 163 -35.98 12.31 -19.94
CA GLN A 163 -36.25 12.15 -21.35
C GLN A 163 -35.23 11.23 -22.02
N ASN A 164 -35.79 10.12 -22.34
CA ASN A 164 -35.50 9.09 -23.30
C ASN A 164 -35.35 9.69 -24.71
N LEU A 165 -34.28 9.42 -25.44
CA LEU A 165 -34.26 9.48 -26.90
C LEU A 165 -33.32 8.44 -27.47
N ASN A 166 -33.95 7.37 -27.83
CA ASN A 166 -33.58 6.30 -28.73
C ASN A 166 -33.55 6.79 -30.19
N ARG A 167 -32.48 6.48 -30.92
CA ARG A 167 -32.41 6.31 -32.40
C ARG A 167 -30.93 6.07 -32.73
N GLY A 168 -30.52 5.01 -33.30
CA GLY A 168 -31.10 4.25 -34.42
C GLY A 168 -30.30 4.52 -35.67
N GLU A 169 -29.94 3.46 -36.35
CA GLU A 169 -29.46 3.36 -37.76
C GLU A 169 -27.96 3.60 -37.98
N GLU A 170 -27.18 2.58 -38.33
CA GLU A 170 -27.10 1.77 -39.56
C GLU A 170 -26.26 2.44 -40.67
N LYS A 171 -25.37 1.62 -41.25
CA LYS A 171 -24.70 1.71 -42.58
C LYS A 171 -23.44 2.62 -42.59
N GLU A 172 -22.35 2.17 -43.08
CA GLU A 172 -21.83 1.20 -44.08
C GLU A 172 -20.47 0.68 -43.68
#